data_9338ff2b95c66d7f654edb44f008cf63
#
_entry.id   9338ff2b95c66d7f654edb44f008cf63
#
_cell.length_a   1.000
_cell.length_b   1.000
_cell.length_c   1.000
_cell.angle_alpha   90.00
_cell.angle_beta   90.00
_cell.angle_gamma   90.00
#
_symmetry.space_group_name_H-M   'P 1'
#
loop_
_entity.id
_entity.type
_entity.pdbx_description
1 polymer ?
#
loop_
_entity_poly.entity_id
_entity_poly.type
_entity_poly.pdbx_seq_one_letter_code
_entity_poly.pdbx_strand_id
1 'polypeptide(L)'
;MPRSPRQADDLDRETTVDTLLGGRVILIQPRRGFRSSLDPVLLARFLEPPYGRFLDIGCGSGALSFSLLAGDARATGAGIELQPRLARLAALGRDRNGVGERFTLIEGDVRAAATMAQLAPESFDLVATNPPFRVAERGQTSPDGERAVANHELTLTLAEWLDVARRLVKPGGRVGVVYAAERLPELLAGLGDRDLTPVRLRTVHPFVDRAAVRVLVEAQRGSRRAMTIEPPLVLHEGDPPRFTDETRSLLE
;
A
#
# COMPACT_ATOMS: atom_id res chain seq x y z
N MET A 1 -5.29 -9.76 -27.85
CA MET A 1 -4.97 -11.11 -28.40
C MET A 1 -5.17 -12.14 -27.30
N PRO A 2 -5.90 -13.23 -27.51
CA PRO A 2 -6.04 -14.28 -26.53
C PRO A 2 -4.65 -14.95 -26.28
N ARG A 3 -4.36 -15.25 -25.00
CA ARG A 3 -3.11 -15.85 -24.56
C ARG A 3 -2.99 -17.29 -25.08
N SER A 4 -1.75 -17.75 -25.30
CA SER A 4 -1.53 -19.16 -25.63
C SER A 4 -1.86 -20.06 -24.41
N PRO A 5 -2.36 -21.30 -24.62
CA PRO A 5 -2.68 -22.22 -23.52
C PRO A 5 -1.51 -22.47 -22.55
N ARG A 6 -0.27 -22.47 -23.02
CA ARG A 6 0.94 -22.64 -22.19
C ARG A 6 1.16 -21.49 -21.21
N GLN A 7 0.82 -20.24 -21.57
CA GLN A 7 0.98 -19.08 -20.68
C GLN A 7 -0.08 -19.03 -19.57
N ALA A 8 -1.26 -19.65 -19.78
CA ALA A 8 -2.29 -19.78 -18.76
C ALA A 8 -1.89 -20.87 -17.73
N ASP A 9 -1.40 -22.02 -18.16
CA ASP A 9 -0.97 -23.13 -17.29
C ASP A 9 0.22 -22.74 -16.39
N ASP A 10 1.17 -21.97 -16.90
CA ASP A 10 2.33 -21.51 -16.11
C ASP A 10 1.92 -20.51 -15.03
N LEU A 11 0.97 -19.62 -15.31
CA LEU A 11 0.45 -18.67 -14.33
C LEU A 11 -0.27 -19.39 -13.17
N ASP A 12 -1.07 -20.40 -13.44
CA ASP A 12 -1.80 -21.16 -12.42
C ASP A 12 -0.87 -21.97 -11.49
N ARG A 13 0.29 -22.39 -12.00
CA ARG A 13 1.31 -23.07 -11.18
C ARG A 13 2.10 -22.12 -10.28
N GLU A 14 2.29 -20.89 -10.69
CA GLU A 14 3.13 -19.89 -10.00
C GLU A 14 2.35 -18.91 -9.10
N THR A 15 1.03 -18.89 -9.20
CA THR A 15 0.19 -17.93 -8.48
C THR A 15 -0.84 -18.59 -7.57
N THR A 16 -1.41 -17.79 -6.67
CA THR A 16 -2.61 -18.10 -5.89
C THR A 16 -3.65 -17.04 -6.14
N VAL A 17 -4.92 -17.41 -6.01
CA VAL A 17 -6.04 -16.48 -5.95
C VAL A 17 -6.51 -16.42 -4.51
N ASP A 18 -6.35 -15.26 -3.91
CA ASP A 18 -6.77 -14.98 -2.54
C ASP A 18 -7.94 -13.99 -2.56
N THR A 19 -8.68 -13.90 -1.48
CA THR A 19 -9.76 -12.93 -1.33
C THR A 19 -9.54 -12.05 -0.11
N LEU A 20 -9.94 -10.78 -0.20
CA LEU A 20 -9.91 -9.80 0.87
C LEU A 20 -11.33 -9.24 1.07
N LEU A 21 -11.56 -8.60 2.21
CA LEU A 21 -12.80 -7.90 2.53
C LEU A 21 -14.04 -8.81 2.34
N GLY A 22 -14.03 -9.97 3.00
CA GLY A 22 -15.15 -10.92 2.93
C GLY A 22 -15.42 -11.45 1.52
N GLY A 23 -14.42 -11.53 0.66
CA GLY A 23 -14.55 -11.99 -0.73
C GLY A 23 -14.86 -10.90 -1.75
N ARG A 24 -15.01 -9.63 -1.33
CA ARG A 24 -15.30 -8.50 -2.24
C ARG A 24 -14.13 -8.10 -3.13
N VAL A 25 -12.92 -8.49 -2.76
CA VAL A 25 -11.70 -8.21 -3.51
C VAL A 25 -11.01 -9.51 -3.83
N ILE A 26 -10.68 -9.71 -5.10
CA ILE A 26 -9.88 -10.82 -5.60
C ILE A 26 -8.44 -10.33 -5.76
N LEU A 27 -7.50 -11.04 -5.15
CA LEU A 27 -6.08 -10.73 -5.22
C LEU A 27 -5.31 -11.89 -5.83
N ILE A 28 -4.58 -11.64 -6.91
CA ILE A 28 -3.71 -12.64 -7.54
C ILE A 28 -2.29 -12.40 -7.06
N GLN A 29 -1.70 -13.40 -6.42
CA GLN A 29 -0.40 -13.28 -5.78
C GLN A 29 0.57 -14.37 -6.22
N PRO A 30 1.89 -14.15 -6.16
CA PRO A 30 2.85 -15.21 -6.40
C PRO A 30 2.77 -16.24 -5.27
N ARG A 31 2.93 -17.54 -5.61
CA ARG A 31 3.04 -18.62 -4.60
C ARG A 31 4.27 -18.47 -3.74
N ARG A 32 5.35 -17.97 -4.32
CA ARG A 32 6.64 -17.74 -3.65
C ARG A 32 7.13 -16.32 -3.91
N GLY A 33 7.81 -15.74 -2.94
CA GLY A 33 8.29 -14.36 -2.99
C GLY A 33 7.40 -13.40 -2.22
N PHE A 34 7.28 -12.16 -2.69
CA PHE A 34 6.50 -11.13 -2.02
C PHE A 34 5.00 -11.45 -2.11
N ARG A 35 4.37 -11.49 -0.94
CA ARG A 35 2.91 -11.60 -0.78
C ARG A 35 2.42 -10.46 0.10
N SER A 36 1.24 -9.97 -0.20
CA SER A 36 0.60 -8.91 0.57
C SER A 36 0.29 -9.40 2.00
N SER A 37 0.59 -8.57 2.98
CA SER A 37 0.17 -8.73 4.38
C SER A 37 -1.24 -8.16 4.60
N LEU A 38 -1.65 -8.05 5.87
CA LEU A 38 -2.88 -7.33 6.26
C LEU A 38 -2.73 -5.81 6.13
N ASP A 39 -1.51 -5.28 6.15
CA ASP A 39 -1.23 -3.85 6.22
C ASP A 39 -1.98 -3.01 5.16
N PRO A 40 -2.04 -3.39 3.87
CA PRO A 40 -2.82 -2.65 2.86
C PRO A 40 -4.31 -2.59 3.16
N VAL A 41 -4.89 -3.68 3.69
CA VAL A 41 -6.32 -3.72 4.03
C VAL A 41 -6.59 -2.82 5.24
N LEU A 42 -5.74 -2.89 6.26
CA LEU A 42 -5.84 -2.03 7.44
C LEU A 42 -5.73 -0.55 7.05
N LEU A 43 -4.80 -0.21 6.14
CA LEU A 43 -4.68 1.16 5.65
C LEU A 43 -5.93 1.59 4.87
N ALA A 44 -6.45 0.75 3.97
CA ALA A 44 -7.67 1.08 3.21
C ALA A 44 -8.88 1.30 4.12
N ARG A 45 -8.99 0.53 5.22
CA ARG A 45 -10.09 0.66 6.20
C ARG A 45 -9.90 1.83 7.18
N PHE A 46 -8.66 2.25 7.42
CA PHE A 46 -8.34 3.45 8.17
C PHE A 46 -8.64 4.72 7.37
N LEU A 47 -8.36 4.71 6.06
CA LEU A 47 -8.65 5.82 5.17
C LEU A 47 -10.16 5.81 4.82
N GLU A 48 -10.87 6.81 5.31
CA GLU A 48 -12.31 6.91 5.07
C GLU A 48 -12.63 7.49 3.68
N PRO A 49 -13.69 7.00 3.00
CA PRO A 49 -14.17 7.63 1.76
C PRO A 49 -14.73 9.04 2.04
N PRO A 50 -14.87 9.91 1.05
CA PRO A 50 -14.57 9.65 -0.36
C PRO A 50 -13.06 9.66 -0.65
N TYR A 51 -12.62 8.73 -1.52
CA TYR A 51 -11.21 8.70 -1.94
C TYR A 51 -10.93 9.56 -3.16
N GLY A 52 -11.97 9.87 -3.95
CA GLY A 52 -11.83 10.62 -5.18
C GLY A 52 -10.92 9.91 -6.18
N ARG A 53 -9.99 10.65 -6.78
CA ARG A 53 -8.92 10.08 -7.60
C ARG A 53 -7.72 9.77 -6.72
N PHE A 54 -7.37 8.51 -6.56
CA PHE A 54 -6.24 8.11 -5.74
C PHE A 54 -5.04 7.60 -6.54
N LEU A 55 -3.87 7.63 -5.90
CA LEU A 55 -2.63 6.98 -6.35
C LEU A 55 -2.13 6.03 -5.28
N ASP A 56 -1.77 4.80 -5.67
CA ASP A 56 -1.10 3.81 -4.85
C ASP A 56 0.35 3.66 -5.31
N ILE A 57 1.30 4.14 -4.49
CA ILE A 57 2.73 4.08 -4.79
C ILE A 57 3.29 2.74 -4.32
N GLY A 58 3.83 1.95 -5.26
CA GLY A 58 4.29 0.59 -4.99
C GLY A 58 3.11 -0.36 -4.77
N CYS A 59 2.16 -0.36 -5.68
CA CYS A 59 0.88 -1.06 -5.49
C CYS A 59 1.00 -2.59 -5.39
N GLY A 60 2.16 -3.17 -5.71
CA GLY A 60 2.35 -4.61 -5.68
C GLY A 60 1.36 -5.34 -6.59
N SER A 61 0.69 -6.35 -6.04
CA SER A 61 -0.41 -7.06 -6.72
C SER A 61 -1.78 -6.37 -6.59
N GLY A 62 -1.84 -5.16 -6.02
CA GLY A 62 -3.05 -4.32 -6.00
C GLY A 62 -3.89 -4.41 -4.73
N ALA A 63 -3.38 -4.97 -3.62
CA ALA A 63 -4.16 -5.17 -2.40
C ALA A 63 -4.77 -3.88 -1.83
N LEU A 64 -3.98 -2.80 -1.72
CA LEU A 64 -4.46 -1.49 -1.28
C LEU A 64 -5.41 -0.88 -2.31
N SER A 65 -4.98 -0.83 -3.57
CA SER A 65 -5.76 -0.25 -4.68
C SER A 65 -7.16 -0.85 -4.78
N PHE A 66 -7.27 -2.19 -4.79
CA PHE A 66 -8.58 -2.86 -4.94
C PHE A 66 -9.42 -2.74 -3.67
N SER A 67 -8.80 -2.66 -2.49
CA SER A 67 -9.52 -2.40 -1.23
C SER A 67 -10.13 -1.00 -1.21
N LEU A 68 -9.41 0.02 -1.69
CA LEU A 68 -9.95 1.38 -1.84
C LEU A 68 -11.12 1.41 -2.85
N LEU A 69 -10.97 0.75 -4.02
CA LEU A 69 -12.03 0.68 -5.04
C LEU A 69 -13.26 -0.08 -4.57
N ALA A 70 -13.11 -1.09 -3.71
CA ALA A 70 -14.22 -1.80 -3.09
C ALA A 70 -14.92 -0.98 -1.99
N GLY A 71 -14.17 -0.09 -1.32
CA GLY A 71 -14.68 0.80 -0.27
C GLY A 71 -15.43 2.03 -0.81
N ASP A 72 -15.18 2.43 -2.07
CA ASP A 72 -15.82 3.58 -2.70
C ASP A 72 -16.10 3.32 -4.19
N ALA A 73 -17.37 3.15 -4.52
CA ALA A 73 -17.81 2.88 -5.89
C ALA A 73 -17.53 4.04 -6.86
N ARG A 74 -17.33 5.27 -6.36
CA ARG A 74 -17.03 6.46 -7.16
C ARG A 74 -15.54 6.71 -7.32
N ALA A 75 -14.70 6.05 -6.52
CA ALA A 75 -13.26 6.22 -6.59
C ALA A 75 -12.71 5.73 -7.93
N THR A 76 -11.74 6.48 -8.44
CA THR A 76 -10.87 6.08 -9.54
C THR A 76 -9.43 6.14 -9.08
N GLY A 77 -8.55 5.37 -9.66
CA GLY A 77 -7.18 5.37 -9.18
C GLY A 77 -6.14 4.94 -10.19
N ALA A 78 -4.90 5.14 -9.79
CA ALA A 78 -3.75 4.58 -10.47
C ALA A 78 -2.86 3.85 -9.45
N GLY A 79 -2.20 2.79 -9.89
CA GLY A 79 -1.14 2.12 -9.15
C GLY A 79 0.16 2.18 -9.93
N ILE A 80 1.26 2.44 -9.22
CA ILE A 80 2.60 2.36 -9.81
C ILE A 80 3.31 1.17 -9.19
N GLU A 81 3.87 0.32 -10.03
CA GLU A 81 4.65 -0.84 -9.56
C GLU A 81 5.92 -1.00 -10.39
N LEU A 82 7.05 -1.11 -9.68
CA LEU A 82 8.37 -1.24 -10.28
C LEU A 82 8.62 -2.64 -10.84
N GLN A 83 8.10 -3.67 -10.15
CA GLN A 83 8.37 -5.06 -10.50
C GLN A 83 7.40 -5.55 -11.58
N PRO A 84 7.87 -5.89 -12.81
CA PRO A 84 7.00 -6.30 -13.91
C PRO A 84 6.11 -7.50 -13.58
N ARG A 85 6.62 -8.42 -12.73
CA ARG A 85 5.85 -9.59 -12.29
C ARG A 85 4.64 -9.17 -11.45
N LEU A 86 4.84 -8.29 -10.46
CA LEU A 86 3.75 -7.81 -9.59
C LEU A 86 2.76 -6.94 -10.36
N ALA A 87 3.26 -6.05 -11.23
CA ALA A 87 2.42 -5.25 -12.12
C ALA A 87 1.51 -6.13 -12.99
N ARG A 88 2.05 -7.22 -13.55
CA ARG A 88 1.24 -8.19 -14.30
C ARG A 88 0.14 -8.83 -13.45
N LEU A 89 0.44 -9.19 -12.19
CA LEU A 89 -0.55 -9.76 -11.28
C LEU A 89 -1.61 -8.74 -10.88
N ALA A 90 -1.23 -7.48 -10.68
CA ALA A 90 -2.17 -6.38 -10.47
C ALA A 90 -3.09 -6.18 -11.68
N ALA A 91 -2.57 -6.25 -12.91
CA ALA A 91 -3.40 -6.17 -14.12
C ALA A 91 -4.44 -7.29 -14.19
N LEU A 92 -4.04 -8.53 -13.85
CA LEU A 92 -4.96 -9.66 -13.77
C LEU A 92 -6.00 -9.49 -12.66
N GLY A 93 -5.57 -9.00 -11.48
CA GLY A 93 -6.45 -8.68 -10.37
C GLY A 93 -7.46 -7.60 -10.74
N ARG A 94 -7.03 -6.53 -11.41
CA ARG A 94 -7.90 -5.47 -11.94
C ARG A 94 -9.03 -6.03 -12.81
N ASP A 95 -8.68 -6.90 -13.74
CA ASP A 95 -9.64 -7.49 -14.67
C ASP A 95 -10.62 -8.43 -13.95
N ARG A 96 -10.12 -9.22 -12.97
CA ARG A 96 -10.94 -10.12 -12.14
C ARG A 96 -11.90 -9.39 -11.20
N ASN A 97 -11.52 -8.22 -10.71
CA ASN A 97 -12.37 -7.36 -9.89
C ASN A 97 -13.33 -6.47 -10.72
N GLY A 98 -13.25 -6.50 -12.06
CA GLY A 98 -14.10 -5.69 -12.93
C GLY A 98 -13.88 -4.18 -12.79
N VAL A 99 -12.67 -3.75 -12.39
CA VAL A 99 -12.35 -2.33 -12.13
C VAL A 99 -11.49 -1.69 -13.23
N GLY A 100 -11.44 -2.30 -14.43
CA GLY A 100 -10.59 -1.84 -15.54
C GLY A 100 -10.82 -0.40 -15.95
N GLU A 101 -12.07 0.09 -15.91
CA GLU A 101 -12.41 1.48 -16.24
C GLU A 101 -12.06 2.48 -15.12
N ARG A 102 -11.90 1.99 -13.89
CA ARG A 102 -11.64 2.82 -12.71
C ARG A 102 -10.20 2.75 -12.21
N PHE A 103 -9.38 1.85 -12.76
CA PHE A 103 -8.01 1.64 -12.30
C PHE A 103 -7.01 1.56 -13.44
N THR A 104 -6.04 2.48 -13.43
CA THR A 104 -4.89 2.51 -14.35
C THR A 104 -3.66 1.95 -13.66
N LEU A 105 -2.99 0.99 -14.27
CA LEU A 105 -1.72 0.46 -13.79
C LEU A 105 -0.57 1.04 -14.61
N ILE A 106 0.44 1.52 -13.92
CA ILE A 106 1.69 2.05 -14.49
C ILE A 106 2.83 1.16 -14.02
N GLU A 107 3.43 0.42 -14.94
CA GLU A 107 4.67 -0.30 -14.68
C GLU A 107 5.84 0.67 -14.81
N GLY A 108 6.61 0.87 -13.72
CA GLY A 108 7.74 1.78 -13.75
C GLY A 108 8.24 2.21 -12.37
N ASP A 109 9.39 2.85 -12.40
CA ASP A 109 10.01 3.45 -11.21
C ASP A 109 9.50 4.87 -11.00
N VAL A 110 8.97 5.17 -9.82
CA VAL A 110 8.49 6.52 -9.47
C VAL A 110 9.61 7.58 -9.47
N ARG A 111 10.89 7.16 -9.44
CA ARG A 111 12.04 8.04 -9.55
C ARG A 111 12.35 8.40 -11.02
N ALA A 112 11.86 7.60 -11.95
CA ALA A 112 12.15 7.80 -13.38
C ALA A 112 11.27 8.91 -13.98
N ALA A 113 11.89 9.84 -14.70
CA ALA A 113 11.20 10.93 -15.37
C ALA A 113 10.11 10.44 -16.34
N ALA A 114 10.34 9.31 -17.02
CA ALA A 114 9.37 8.71 -17.95
C ALA A 114 8.10 8.21 -17.25
N THR A 115 8.21 7.65 -16.03
CA THR A 115 7.07 7.26 -15.20
C THR A 115 6.32 8.50 -14.72
N MET A 116 7.06 9.47 -14.20
CA MET A 116 6.49 10.70 -13.67
C MET A 116 5.83 11.59 -14.72
N ALA A 117 6.24 11.51 -15.97
CA ALA A 117 5.63 12.24 -17.08
C ALA A 117 4.21 11.74 -17.41
N GLN A 118 3.84 10.54 -16.98
CA GLN A 118 2.48 9.98 -17.13
C GLN A 118 1.49 10.51 -16.07
N LEU A 119 1.99 11.24 -15.06
CA LEU A 119 1.22 11.71 -13.91
C LEU A 119 1.24 13.22 -13.84
N ALA A 120 0.06 13.83 -13.96
CA ALA A 120 -0.04 15.27 -13.78
C ALA A 120 0.22 15.63 -12.31
N PRO A 121 1.04 16.66 -12.01
CA PRO A 121 1.19 17.18 -10.66
C PRO A 121 -0.16 17.60 -10.07
N GLU A 122 -0.30 17.51 -8.76
CA GLU A 122 -1.47 17.96 -8.02
C GLU A 122 -2.81 17.45 -8.57
N SER A 123 -2.82 16.18 -9.01
CA SER A 123 -3.98 15.60 -9.69
C SER A 123 -4.72 14.53 -8.87
N PHE A 124 -4.20 14.15 -7.69
CA PHE A 124 -4.81 13.12 -6.86
C PHE A 124 -5.41 13.71 -5.58
N ASP A 125 -6.60 13.25 -5.23
CA ASP A 125 -7.28 13.60 -3.98
C ASP A 125 -6.68 12.83 -2.80
N LEU A 126 -6.18 11.61 -3.06
CA LEU A 126 -5.49 10.76 -2.10
C LEU A 126 -4.24 10.15 -2.75
N VAL A 127 -3.11 10.20 -2.06
CA VAL A 127 -1.92 9.39 -2.37
C VAL A 127 -1.71 8.43 -1.22
N ALA A 128 -1.69 7.14 -1.50
CA ALA A 128 -1.53 6.11 -0.48
C ALA A 128 -0.34 5.20 -0.80
N THR A 129 0.25 4.61 0.24
CA THR A 129 1.35 3.66 0.08
C THR A 129 1.46 2.71 1.26
N ASN A 130 1.85 1.48 0.97
CA ASN A 130 2.37 0.50 1.92
C ASN A 130 3.83 0.20 1.53
N PRO A 131 4.77 1.09 1.89
CA PRO A 131 6.14 0.96 1.44
C PRO A 131 6.84 -0.23 2.11
N PRO A 132 7.87 -0.82 1.50
CA PRO A 132 8.67 -1.83 2.16
C PRO A 132 9.38 -1.23 3.39
N PHE A 133 9.14 -1.82 4.57
CA PHE A 133 9.63 -1.28 5.87
C PHE A 133 11.08 -1.61 6.19
N ARG A 134 11.68 -2.54 5.46
CA ARG A 134 13.05 -2.97 5.76
C ARG A 134 14.03 -1.96 5.18
N VAL A 135 14.65 -1.20 6.06
CA VAL A 135 16.00 -0.70 5.79
C VAL A 135 16.85 -1.97 5.64
N ALA A 136 17.54 -2.10 4.52
CA ALA A 136 18.55 -3.15 4.43
C ALA A 136 19.56 -2.89 5.56
N GLU A 137 19.46 -3.68 6.64
CA GLU A 137 20.46 -3.64 7.70
C GLU A 137 21.82 -3.94 7.06
N ARG A 138 22.73 -2.98 7.17
CA ARG A 138 24.13 -3.20 6.85
C ARG A 138 24.64 -4.34 7.72
N GLY A 139 24.72 -5.56 7.18
CA GLY A 139 25.35 -6.67 7.87
C GLY A 139 24.65 -8.03 7.87
N GLN A 140 23.41 -8.16 7.48
CA GLN A 140 22.83 -9.49 7.24
C GLN A 140 22.99 -9.85 5.76
N THR A 141 24.12 -10.49 5.46
CA THR A 141 24.30 -11.22 4.20
C THR A 141 23.33 -12.39 4.19
N SER A 142 22.21 -12.26 3.44
CA SER A 142 21.44 -13.42 3.04
C SER A 142 22.40 -14.38 2.30
N PRO A 143 22.32 -15.70 2.48
CA PRO A 143 23.16 -16.67 1.75
C PRO A 143 23.06 -16.55 0.22
N ASP A 144 22.03 -15.90 -0.28
CA ASP A 144 21.85 -15.55 -1.70
C ASP A 144 22.26 -14.09 -1.94
N GLY A 145 23.54 -13.86 -2.27
CA GLY A 145 24.09 -12.53 -2.55
C GLY A 145 23.33 -11.76 -3.64
N GLU A 146 22.68 -12.43 -4.58
CA GLU A 146 21.83 -11.81 -5.61
C GLU A 146 20.53 -11.17 -5.03
N ARG A 147 19.97 -11.72 -3.94
CA ARG A 147 18.80 -11.13 -3.26
C ARG A 147 19.13 -9.86 -2.49
N ALA A 148 20.34 -9.74 -1.96
CA ALA A 148 20.77 -8.56 -1.21
C ALA A 148 20.98 -7.35 -2.14
N VAL A 149 21.59 -7.54 -3.31
CA VAL A 149 21.82 -6.48 -4.30
C VAL A 149 20.48 -6.03 -4.92
N ALA A 150 19.61 -6.96 -5.31
CA ALA A 150 18.30 -6.65 -5.85
C ALA A 150 17.40 -5.89 -4.85
N ASN A 151 17.52 -6.15 -3.55
CA ASN A 151 16.75 -5.43 -2.53
C ASN A 151 17.25 -4.00 -2.30
N HIS A 152 18.52 -3.70 -2.51
CA HIS A 152 19.08 -2.34 -2.32
C HIS A 152 18.70 -1.37 -3.43
N GLU A 153 18.64 -1.85 -4.68
CA GLU A 153 18.30 -1.02 -5.84
C GLU A 153 16.78 -0.81 -5.99
N LEU A 154 15.96 -1.68 -5.38
CA LEU A 154 14.51 -1.67 -5.49
C LEU A 154 13.79 -0.90 -4.38
N THR A 155 14.49 -0.50 -3.32
CA THR A 155 13.84 0.11 -2.15
C THR A 155 13.68 1.61 -2.31
N LEU A 156 12.44 2.06 -2.46
CA LEU A 156 12.07 3.48 -2.40
C LEU A 156 12.30 3.99 -0.97
N THR A 157 13.10 5.04 -0.81
CA THR A 157 13.36 5.66 0.50
C THR A 157 12.15 6.46 0.99
N LEU A 158 12.10 6.73 2.30
CA LEU A 158 11.07 7.59 2.89
C LEU A 158 11.01 8.96 2.20
N ALA A 159 12.16 9.59 2.00
CA ALA A 159 12.25 10.90 1.36
C ALA A 159 11.70 10.87 -0.08
N GLU A 160 12.10 9.87 -0.88
CA GLU A 160 11.69 9.76 -2.27
C GLU A 160 10.17 9.62 -2.43
N TRP A 161 9.52 8.70 -1.67
CA TRP A 161 8.08 8.54 -1.80
C TRP A 161 7.30 9.72 -1.24
N LEU A 162 7.81 10.39 -0.20
CA LEU A 162 7.20 11.61 0.33
C LEU A 162 7.28 12.75 -0.70
N ASP A 163 8.40 12.91 -1.41
CA ASP A 163 8.54 13.91 -2.48
C ASP A 163 7.57 13.63 -3.64
N VAL A 164 7.42 12.37 -4.03
CA VAL A 164 6.44 11.94 -5.03
C VAL A 164 5.01 12.23 -4.55
N ALA A 165 4.68 11.85 -3.32
CA ALA A 165 3.35 12.09 -2.75
C ALA A 165 3.04 13.59 -2.71
N ARG A 166 3.98 14.42 -2.23
CA ARG A 166 3.82 15.88 -2.16
C ARG A 166 3.61 16.52 -3.53
N ARG A 167 4.33 16.04 -4.55
CA ARG A 167 4.19 16.52 -5.93
C ARG A 167 2.84 16.20 -6.53
N LEU A 168 2.29 15.02 -6.24
CA LEU A 168 1.11 14.49 -6.94
C LEU A 168 -0.21 14.74 -6.22
N VAL A 169 -0.18 14.90 -4.88
CA VAL A 169 -1.38 15.19 -4.11
C VAL A 169 -1.82 16.64 -4.32
N LYS A 170 -3.13 16.86 -4.51
CA LYS A 170 -3.73 18.20 -4.62
C LYS A 170 -3.49 19.04 -3.36
N PRO A 171 -3.51 20.38 -3.43
CA PRO A 171 -3.70 21.21 -2.25
C PRO A 171 -4.96 20.78 -1.49
N GLY A 172 -4.86 20.58 -0.17
CA GLY A 172 -5.94 20.04 0.65
C GLY A 172 -6.19 18.54 0.50
N GLY A 173 -5.52 17.87 -0.42
CA GLY A 173 -5.60 16.42 -0.61
C GLY A 173 -4.88 15.64 0.51
N ARG A 174 -5.11 14.34 0.55
CA ARG A 174 -4.69 13.46 1.65
C ARG A 174 -3.54 12.55 1.23
N VAL A 175 -2.71 12.19 2.21
CA VAL A 175 -1.66 11.18 2.07
C VAL A 175 -1.88 10.11 3.14
N GLY A 176 -2.02 8.86 2.75
CA GLY A 176 -2.20 7.73 3.65
C GLY A 176 -1.02 6.77 3.62
N VAL A 177 -0.54 6.34 4.79
CA VAL A 177 0.56 5.38 4.87
C VAL A 177 0.39 4.45 6.04
N VAL A 178 0.70 3.17 5.82
CA VAL A 178 1.03 2.25 6.91
C VAL A 178 2.54 2.20 7.03
N TYR A 179 3.09 2.28 8.25
CA TYR A 179 4.54 2.35 8.45
C TYR A 179 4.98 1.57 9.69
N ALA A 180 6.28 1.28 9.82
CA ALA A 180 6.85 0.65 11.00
C ALA A 180 6.72 1.59 12.21
N ALA A 181 6.19 1.11 13.34
CA ALA A 181 5.94 1.94 14.52
C ALA A 181 7.22 2.55 15.10
N GLU A 182 8.32 1.81 15.07
CA GLU A 182 9.65 2.26 15.52
C GLU A 182 10.20 3.45 14.71
N ARG A 183 9.73 3.63 13.46
CA ARG A 183 10.13 4.72 12.58
C ARG A 183 9.13 5.87 12.51
N LEU A 184 8.14 5.89 13.41
CA LEU A 184 7.14 6.96 13.46
C LEU A 184 7.74 8.36 13.57
N PRO A 185 8.77 8.62 14.42
CA PRO A 185 9.37 9.96 14.51
C PRO A 185 9.93 10.45 13.17
N GLU A 186 10.60 9.57 12.42
CA GLU A 186 11.15 9.87 11.10
C GLU A 186 10.05 10.19 10.09
N LEU A 187 8.97 9.40 10.10
CA LEU A 187 7.80 9.63 9.24
C LEU A 187 7.15 10.99 9.50
N LEU A 188 6.88 11.31 10.78
CA LEU A 188 6.23 12.58 11.15
C LEU A 188 7.09 13.80 10.78
N ALA A 189 8.41 13.72 11.00
CA ALA A 189 9.34 14.76 10.59
C ALA A 189 9.32 14.93 9.05
N GLY A 190 9.47 13.83 8.31
CA GLY A 190 9.48 13.86 6.85
C GLY A 190 8.19 14.38 6.22
N LEU A 191 7.04 14.10 6.82
CA LEU A 191 5.74 14.67 6.42
C LEU A 191 5.72 16.19 6.67
N GLY A 192 6.13 16.63 7.87
CA GLY A 192 6.15 18.04 8.25
C GLY A 192 7.05 18.88 7.34
N ASP A 193 8.22 18.38 6.99
CA ASP A 193 9.18 19.04 6.08
C ASP A 193 8.60 19.29 4.67
N ARG A 194 7.50 18.63 4.32
CA ARG A 194 6.86 18.69 2.99
C ARG A 194 5.48 19.29 2.96
N ASP A 195 5.10 20.04 4.00
CA ASP A 195 3.75 20.63 4.10
C ASP A 195 2.63 19.55 4.00
N LEU A 196 2.93 18.37 4.51
CA LEU A 196 1.98 17.26 4.68
C LEU A 196 1.70 17.14 6.18
N THR A 197 0.69 17.84 6.68
CA THR A 197 0.37 17.86 8.11
C THR A 197 -0.29 16.55 8.53
N PRO A 198 0.30 15.76 9.44
CA PRO A 198 -0.38 14.60 10.01
C PRO A 198 -1.68 15.03 10.72
N VAL A 199 -2.80 14.44 10.35
CA VAL A 199 -4.13 14.77 10.90
C VAL A 199 -4.77 13.63 11.65
N ARG A 200 -4.41 12.38 11.33
CA ARG A 200 -4.87 11.18 12.06
C ARG A 200 -3.75 10.15 12.16
N LEU A 201 -3.70 9.49 13.30
CA LEU A 201 -2.77 8.40 13.59
C LEU A 201 -3.47 7.30 14.36
N ARG A 202 -3.20 6.06 14.01
CA ARG A 202 -3.63 4.88 14.76
C ARG A 202 -2.47 3.91 14.88
N THR A 203 -2.21 3.42 16.10
CA THR A 203 -1.21 2.36 16.33
C THR A 203 -1.84 0.99 16.14
N VAL A 204 -1.05 0.04 15.62
CA VAL A 204 -1.47 -1.35 15.41
C VAL A 204 -0.61 -2.27 16.27
N HIS A 205 -1.26 -2.99 17.18
CA HIS A 205 -0.63 -3.88 18.15
C HIS A 205 -0.95 -5.34 17.81
N PRO A 206 0.02 -6.25 17.85
CA PRO A 206 -0.26 -7.68 17.67
C PRO A 206 -1.17 -8.24 18.78
N PHE A 207 -0.94 -7.81 20.02
CA PHE A 207 -1.73 -8.11 21.23
C PHE A 207 -1.81 -6.87 22.12
N VAL A 208 -2.78 -6.83 23.03
CA VAL A 208 -3.03 -5.68 23.93
C VAL A 208 -1.82 -5.33 24.82
N ASP A 209 -1.04 -6.33 25.20
CA ASP A 209 0.15 -6.22 26.07
C ASP A 209 1.47 -6.11 25.28
N ARG A 210 1.41 -6.00 23.97
CA ARG A 210 2.59 -5.89 23.09
C ARG A 210 2.71 -4.50 22.52
N ALA A 211 3.95 -4.06 22.32
CA ALA A 211 4.23 -2.79 21.66
C ALA A 211 3.62 -2.76 20.25
N ALA A 212 3.28 -1.55 19.77
CA ALA A 212 2.83 -1.35 18.39
C ALA A 212 3.91 -1.80 17.41
N VAL A 213 3.49 -2.50 16.36
CA VAL A 213 4.39 -2.93 15.26
C VAL A 213 4.19 -2.08 14.00
N ARG A 214 3.02 -1.47 13.86
CA ARG A 214 2.66 -0.59 12.74
C ARG A 214 1.97 0.66 13.25
N VAL A 215 2.03 1.70 12.42
CA VAL A 215 1.20 2.89 12.54
C VAL A 215 0.50 3.13 11.21
N LEU A 216 -0.75 3.55 11.30
CA LEU A 216 -1.55 4.06 10.19
C LEU A 216 -1.56 5.58 10.36
N VAL A 217 -1.11 6.30 9.34
CA VAL A 217 -1.03 7.76 9.39
C VAL A 217 -1.74 8.35 8.18
N GLU A 218 -2.61 9.32 8.44
CA GLU A 218 -3.19 10.19 7.42
C GLU A 218 -2.64 11.60 7.62
N ALA A 219 -2.09 12.16 6.56
CA ALA A 219 -1.66 13.53 6.51
C ALA A 219 -2.47 14.30 5.46
N GLN A 220 -2.59 15.60 5.61
CA GLN A 220 -3.30 16.48 4.67
C GLN A 220 -2.39 17.62 4.24
N ARG A 221 -2.28 17.83 2.92
CA ARG A 221 -1.45 18.89 2.36
C ARG A 221 -2.00 20.29 2.71
N GLY A 222 -1.14 21.13 3.29
CA GLY A 222 -1.48 22.51 3.65
C GLY A 222 -2.47 22.65 4.80
N SER A 223 -2.72 21.59 5.58
CA SER A 223 -3.63 21.62 6.71
C SER A 223 -3.00 22.30 7.93
N ARG A 224 -3.83 22.92 8.76
CA ARG A 224 -3.47 23.42 10.10
C ARG A 224 -4.21 22.69 11.22
N ARG A 225 -4.87 21.58 10.90
CA ARG A 225 -5.61 20.77 11.88
C ARG A 225 -4.65 20.11 12.86
N ALA A 226 -5.05 20.04 14.12
CA ALA A 226 -4.35 19.21 15.09
C ALA A 226 -4.50 17.72 14.72
N MET A 227 -3.47 16.93 15.02
CA MET A 227 -3.50 15.48 14.81
C MET A 227 -4.37 14.80 15.88
N THR A 228 -5.25 13.92 15.45
CA THR A 228 -6.00 13.01 16.33
C THR A 228 -5.26 11.69 16.41
N ILE A 229 -5.01 11.20 17.62
CA ILE A 229 -4.52 9.83 17.85
C ILE A 229 -5.73 8.98 18.22
N GLU A 230 -6.05 8.00 17.39
CA GLU A 230 -7.18 7.10 17.59
C GLU A 230 -6.84 6.00 18.62
N PRO A 231 -7.87 5.37 19.22
CA PRO A 231 -7.65 4.17 20.04
C PRO A 231 -6.84 3.12 19.28
N PRO A 232 -5.93 2.39 19.97
CA PRO A 232 -5.09 1.39 19.32
C PRO A 232 -5.92 0.30 18.65
N LEU A 233 -5.48 -0.19 17.48
CA LEU A 233 -6.00 -1.41 16.89
C LEU A 233 -5.21 -2.60 17.43
N VAL A 234 -5.88 -3.52 18.10
CA VAL A 234 -5.31 -4.78 18.59
C VAL A 234 -5.72 -5.89 17.64
N LEU A 235 -4.73 -6.54 17.01
CA LEU A 235 -5.02 -7.55 15.97
C LEU A 235 -5.53 -8.86 16.54
N HIS A 236 -4.92 -9.35 17.63
CA HIS A 236 -5.19 -10.69 18.15
C HIS A 236 -5.51 -10.68 19.63
N GLU A 237 -6.28 -11.68 20.03
CA GLU A 237 -6.62 -12.02 21.41
C GLU A 237 -6.58 -13.53 21.64
N GLY A 238 -6.50 -13.96 22.90
CA GLY A 238 -6.61 -15.35 23.31
C GLY A 238 -5.38 -16.21 23.06
N ASP A 239 -5.47 -17.46 23.50
CA ASP A 239 -4.50 -18.52 23.26
C ASP A 239 -5.27 -19.83 22.95
N PRO A 240 -5.20 -20.37 21.71
CA PRO A 240 -4.40 -19.87 20.58
C PRO A 240 -4.88 -18.51 20.03
N PRO A 241 -4.00 -17.75 19.39
CA PRO A 241 -4.32 -16.44 18.86
C PRO A 241 -5.46 -16.48 17.82
N ARG A 242 -6.42 -15.56 17.96
CA ARG A 242 -7.48 -15.31 16.99
C ARG A 242 -7.60 -13.80 16.77
N PHE A 243 -8.11 -13.37 15.64
CA PHE A 243 -8.40 -11.96 15.43
C PHE A 243 -9.44 -11.45 16.44
N THR A 244 -9.23 -10.22 16.94
CA THR A 244 -10.26 -9.50 17.71
C THR A 244 -11.50 -9.26 16.86
N ASP A 245 -12.64 -8.98 17.50
CA ASP A 245 -13.89 -8.66 16.78
C ASP A 245 -13.72 -7.46 15.87
N GLU A 246 -13.00 -6.42 16.34
CA GLU A 246 -12.70 -5.25 15.54
C GLU A 246 -11.87 -5.61 14.31
N THR A 247 -10.80 -6.38 14.47
CA THR A 247 -9.96 -6.81 13.34
C THR A 247 -10.78 -7.62 12.33
N ARG A 248 -11.61 -8.56 12.78
CA ARG A 248 -12.50 -9.33 11.88
C ARG A 248 -13.42 -8.42 11.07
N SER A 249 -14.07 -7.47 11.74
CA SER A 249 -14.95 -6.51 11.07
C SER A 249 -14.23 -5.65 10.02
N LEU A 250 -12.95 -5.33 10.25
CA LEU A 250 -12.14 -4.61 9.25
C LEU A 250 -11.78 -5.48 8.04
N LEU A 251 -11.68 -6.80 8.22
CA LEU A 251 -11.32 -7.75 7.16
C LEU A 251 -12.52 -8.27 6.35
N GLU A 252 -13.74 -8.08 6.83
CA GLU A 252 -15.02 -8.38 6.17
C GLU A 252 -15.50 -7.16 5.35
#